data_b0a971efb0dfd4e80dfa59da119dd132
#
_entry.id   b0a971efb0dfd4e80dfa59da119dd132
#
_cell.length_a   1.000
_cell.length_b   1.000
_cell.length_c   1.000
_cell.angle_alpha   90.00
_cell.angle_beta   90.00
_cell.angle_gamma   90.00
#
_symmetry.space_group_name_H-M   'P 1'
#
loop_
_entity.id
_entity.type
_entity.pdbx_description
1 polymer ?
#
loop_
_entity_poly.entity_id
_entity_poly.type
_entity_poly.pdbx_seq_one_letter_code
_entity_poly.pdbx_strand_id
1 'polypeptide(L)'
;MQETQSRQVVIAGAGVAGLTAALAFAERGYRVKLFEQAQHLEAAGAGIQLSPNATRILRQLGVLDRLLATAVRPEAVVLKDAATLRKLARVPLGQAADTRWGAPYLVAHRADLQSALMQRVSEQPGIDLIAGARVTDIAAGSKGVTVTASADGDTVEAGCLLIGADGVWSSVRETLARNAADFRRSRFSGELAWRATVAADSPAGQTLAAIGAPDCVTAFLYPGFHMVAYPVSRGTAFNLAAFTKGERIAEGWSGYADPASLASAMRGTAPALVRLANEAAPWTAWPIHIVEQRRWTTPQGIALIGDAAHAMTPFAAQGAAMAIEDAATLAGFVAASTADLEGALAAWEQARRPRVAQVARRGAVNRLAWHAAGPVAMARNLFLAMRSPEKLAADLDWLYGWRALDDGAR
;
A
#
# COMPACT_ATOMS: atom_id res chain seq x y z
N MET A 1 0.99 39.35 -2.80
CA MET A 1 0.03 38.28 -3.10
C MET A 1 0.59 37.22 -4.06
N GLN A 2 1.60 37.50 -4.91
CA GLN A 2 2.17 36.51 -5.85
C GLN A 2 3.10 35.46 -5.19
N GLU A 3 3.79 35.77 -4.08
CA GLU A 3 4.67 34.81 -3.39
C GLU A 3 3.93 33.67 -2.67
N THR A 4 2.67 33.90 -2.27
CA THR A 4 1.89 32.87 -1.55
C THR A 4 1.35 31.78 -2.49
N GLN A 5 1.13 32.06 -3.77
CA GLN A 5 0.70 31.07 -4.77
C GLN A 5 1.83 30.12 -5.19
N SER A 6 3.10 30.57 -5.15
CA SER A 6 4.27 29.78 -5.58
C SER A 6 4.61 28.61 -4.65
N ARG A 7 4.01 28.52 -3.45
CA ARG A 7 4.26 27.45 -2.46
C ARG A 7 3.01 26.70 -2.02
N GLN A 8 1.93 26.74 -2.79
CA GLN A 8 0.73 25.94 -2.54
C GLN A 8 0.75 24.67 -3.38
N VAL A 9 0.57 23.53 -2.72
CA VAL A 9 0.38 22.21 -3.34
C VAL A 9 -1.06 21.77 -3.16
N VAL A 10 -1.68 21.29 -4.22
CA VAL A 10 -3.01 20.69 -4.19
C VAL A 10 -2.88 19.18 -4.26
N ILE A 11 -3.59 18.46 -3.41
CA ILE A 11 -3.56 16.99 -3.34
C ILE A 11 -4.98 16.46 -3.50
N ALA A 12 -5.18 15.52 -4.42
CA ALA A 12 -6.43 14.80 -4.60
C ALA A 12 -6.33 13.41 -3.94
N GLY A 13 -7.15 13.17 -2.91
CA GLY A 13 -7.26 11.92 -2.16
C GLY A 13 -6.52 11.93 -0.82
N ALA A 14 -7.23 11.68 0.29
CA ALA A 14 -6.71 11.58 1.64
C ALA A 14 -6.47 10.12 2.08
N GLY A 15 -6.04 9.25 1.15
CA GLY A 15 -5.50 7.93 1.47
C GLY A 15 -4.08 8.00 2.05
N VAL A 16 -3.44 6.85 2.25
CA VAL A 16 -2.07 6.78 2.79
C VAL A 16 -1.08 7.64 1.99
N ALA A 17 -1.17 7.62 0.65
CA ALA A 17 -0.32 8.42 -0.23
C ALA A 17 -0.50 9.92 -0.01
N GLY A 18 -1.76 10.39 -0.06
CA GLY A 18 -2.07 11.82 0.02
C GLY A 18 -1.80 12.42 1.40
N LEU A 19 -2.18 11.72 2.48
CA LEU A 19 -1.88 12.16 3.85
C LEU A 19 -0.36 12.21 4.09
N THR A 20 0.40 11.22 3.60
CA THR A 20 1.86 11.22 3.70
C THR A 20 2.46 12.38 2.89
N ALA A 21 1.97 12.64 1.68
CA ALA A 21 2.41 13.75 0.85
C ALA A 21 2.11 15.11 1.54
N ALA A 22 0.91 15.26 2.10
CA ALA A 22 0.53 16.47 2.81
C ALA A 22 1.51 16.78 3.95
N LEU A 23 1.83 15.79 4.77
CA LEU A 23 2.82 15.95 5.85
C LEU A 23 4.21 16.28 5.30
N ALA A 24 4.68 15.53 4.30
CA ALA A 24 6.02 15.71 3.74
C ALA A 24 6.22 17.08 3.09
N PHE A 25 5.21 17.63 2.44
CA PHE A 25 5.25 18.98 1.86
C PHE A 25 5.11 20.07 2.94
N ALA A 26 4.22 19.89 3.92
CA ALA A 26 4.07 20.85 5.01
C ALA A 26 5.35 21.00 5.84
N GLU A 27 6.08 19.93 6.12
CA GLU A 27 7.39 19.96 6.80
C GLU A 27 8.46 20.74 6.02
N ARG A 28 8.27 20.89 4.70
CA ARG A 28 9.14 21.68 3.81
C ARG A 28 8.63 23.09 3.55
N GLY A 29 7.64 23.54 4.33
CA GLY A 29 7.11 24.91 4.30
C GLY A 29 6.14 25.19 3.15
N TYR A 30 5.58 24.16 2.52
CA TYR A 30 4.50 24.32 1.56
C TYR A 30 3.13 24.40 2.26
N ARG A 31 2.23 25.20 1.70
CA ARG A 31 0.81 25.15 2.06
C ARG A 31 0.17 24.03 1.26
N VAL A 32 -0.69 23.25 1.90
CA VAL A 32 -1.32 22.09 1.29
C VAL A 32 -2.83 22.23 1.33
N LYS A 33 -3.48 22.10 0.18
CA LYS A 33 -4.92 21.89 0.04
C LYS A 33 -5.14 20.42 -0.30
N LEU A 34 -5.73 19.68 0.62
CA LEU A 34 -5.97 18.23 0.47
C LEU A 34 -7.47 17.97 0.32
N PHE A 35 -7.88 17.49 -0.85
CA PHE A 35 -9.27 17.14 -1.16
C PHE A 35 -9.51 15.64 -0.98
N GLU A 36 -10.61 15.30 -0.32
CA GLU A 36 -11.09 13.92 -0.17
C GLU A 36 -12.58 13.82 -0.52
N GLN A 37 -12.92 12.87 -1.42
CA GLN A 37 -14.30 12.71 -1.88
C GLN A 37 -15.25 12.13 -0.82
N ALA A 38 -14.75 11.35 0.14
CA ALA A 38 -15.54 10.84 1.24
C ALA A 38 -15.70 11.89 2.34
N GLN A 39 -16.92 12.04 2.87
CA GLN A 39 -17.15 12.90 4.03
C GLN A 39 -16.51 12.33 5.29
N HIS A 40 -16.50 11.01 5.41
CA HIS A 40 -15.84 10.29 6.50
C HIS A 40 -14.85 9.30 5.92
N LEU A 41 -13.63 9.34 6.42
CA LEU A 41 -12.59 8.40 6.03
C LEU A 41 -12.86 7.05 6.71
N GLU A 42 -13.74 6.26 6.11
CA GLU A 42 -13.95 4.88 6.52
C GLU A 42 -12.87 4.00 5.90
N ALA A 43 -11.96 3.53 6.72
CA ALA A 43 -11.05 2.50 6.25
C ALA A 43 -11.79 1.17 6.21
N ALA A 44 -12.09 0.68 5.02
CA ALA A 44 -12.55 -0.69 4.85
C ALA A 44 -11.62 -1.65 5.62
N GLY A 45 -12.20 -2.50 6.46
CA GLY A 45 -11.55 -3.33 7.47
C GLY A 45 -10.51 -4.32 6.95
N ALA A 46 -9.44 -3.81 6.34
CA ALA A 46 -8.31 -4.58 5.82
C ALA A 46 -7.09 -4.34 6.68
N GLY A 47 -6.35 -5.41 6.95
CA GLY A 47 -5.03 -5.30 7.53
C GLY A 47 -4.02 -4.76 6.52
N ILE A 48 -2.95 -4.19 7.04
CA ILE A 48 -1.82 -3.65 6.29
C ILE A 48 -0.51 -4.13 6.90
N GLN A 49 0.49 -4.34 6.06
CA GLN A 49 1.85 -4.65 6.46
C GLN A 49 2.74 -3.46 6.08
N LEU A 50 3.56 -3.02 7.02
CA LEU A 50 4.45 -1.88 6.90
C LEU A 50 5.89 -2.32 7.18
N SER A 51 6.66 -2.42 6.14
CA SER A 51 8.07 -2.81 6.21
C SER A 51 8.97 -1.64 6.62
N PRO A 52 10.22 -1.91 7.04
CA PRO A 52 11.16 -0.91 7.58
C PRO A 52 11.39 0.32 6.70
N ASN A 53 11.34 0.20 5.37
CA ASN A 53 11.42 1.33 4.44
C ASN A 53 10.28 2.34 4.64
N ALA A 54 9.05 1.86 4.90
CA ALA A 54 7.90 2.72 5.16
C ALA A 54 7.89 3.27 6.59
N THR A 55 8.11 2.41 7.60
CA THR A 55 8.05 2.82 9.00
C THR A 55 9.13 3.83 9.38
N ARG A 56 10.28 3.83 8.68
CA ARG A 56 11.32 4.84 8.80
C ARG A 56 10.81 6.22 8.38
N ILE A 57 10.11 6.33 7.26
CA ILE A 57 9.51 7.58 6.79
C ILE A 57 8.39 8.03 7.74
N LEU A 58 7.54 7.10 8.18
CA LEU A 58 6.49 7.42 9.17
C LEU A 58 7.09 7.94 10.49
N ARG A 59 8.27 7.46 10.90
CA ARG A 59 9.00 8.00 12.05
C ARG A 59 9.45 9.44 11.81
N GLN A 60 10.05 9.72 10.64
CA GLN A 60 10.49 11.07 10.27
C GLN A 60 9.32 12.06 10.28
N LEU A 61 8.15 11.65 9.79
CA LEU A 61 6.93 12.46 9.76
C LEU A 61 6.17 12.54 11.12
N GLY A 62 6.70 11.94 12.18
CA GLY A 62 6.07 11.94 13.51
C GLY A 62 4.79 11.11 13.64
N VAL A 63 4.59 10.14 12.73
CA VAL A 63 3.39 9.27 12.69
C VAL A 63 3.60 7.95 13.42
N LEU A 64 4.84 7.42 13.45
CA LEU A 64 5.13 6.07 13.88
C LEU A 64 4.68 5.78 15.31
N ASP A 65 4.92 6.68 16.26
CA ASP A 65 4.61 6.46 17.68
C ASP A 65 3.10 6.34 17.91
N ARG A 66 2.29 7.10 17.16
CA ARG A 66 0.83 6.98 17.18
C ARG A 66 0.36 5.61 16.69
N LEU A 67 0.97 5.14 15.59
CA LEU A 67 0.64 3.85 15.03
C LEU A 67 1.07 2.69 15.95
N LEU A 68 2.20 2.81 16.64
CA LEU A 68 2.68 1.81 17.60
C LEU A 68 1.69 1.58 18.77
N ALA A 69 0.80 2.52 19.04
CA ALA A 69 -0.23 2.36 20.05
C ALA A 69 -1.25 1.24 19.70
N THR A 70 -1.43 0.89 18.44
CA THR A 70 -2.42 -0.11 17.99
C THR A 70 -1.81 -1.23 17.14
N ALA A 71 -0.69 -0.99 16.50
CA ALA A 71 0.01 -1.95 15.64
C ALA A 71 0.62 -3.11 16.43
N VAL A 72 0.92 -4.19 15.73
CA VAL A 72 1.67 -5.33 16.25
C VAL A 72 3.03 -5.42 15.56
N ARG A 73 4.07 -5.79 16.29
CA ARG A 73 5.40 -6.14 15.79
C ARG A 73 5.48 -7.65 15.63
N PRO A 74 5.30 -8.22 14.43
CA PRO A 74 5.37 -9.66 14.27
C PRO A 74 6.81 -10.16 14.45
N GLU A 75 6.95 -11.33 15.05
CA GLU A 75 8.26 -11.96 15.28
C GLU A 75 8.92 -12.46 14.00
N ALA A 76 8.12 -12.82 13.00
CA ALA A 76 8.61 -13.33 11.72
C ALA A 76 7.55 -13.30 10.62
N VAL A 77 7.99 -13.48 9.37
CA VAL A 77 7.15 -14.04 8.31
C VAL A 77 7.41 -15.55 8.26
N VAL A 78 6.35 -16.35 8.34
CA VAL A 78 6.40 -17.81 8.28
C VAL A 78 5.67 -18.28 7.03
N LEU A 79 6.34 -19.03 6.17
CA LEU A 79 5.74 -19.68 5.01
C LEU A 79 5.41 -21.12 5.39
N LYS A 80 4.17 -21.54 5.12
CA LYS A 80 3.68 -22.91 5.35
C LYS A 80 3.09 -23.49 4.07
N ASP A 81 3.21 -24.78 3.91
CA ASP A 81 2.49 -25.54 2.91
C ASP A 81 1.03 -25.67 3.37
N ALA A 82 0.08 -25.25 2.53
CA ALA A 82 -1.34 -25.22 2.91
C ALA A 82 -1.98 -26.61 2.97
N ALA A 83 -1.43 -27.62 2.31
CA ALA A 83 -1.96 -28.97 2.36
C ALA A 83 -1.52 -29.73 3.62
N THR A 84 -0.29 -29.50 4.07
CA THR A 84 0.33 -30.25 5.18
C THR A 84 0.53 -29.44 6.45
N LEU A 85 0.37 -28.12 6.37
CA LEU A 85 0.67 -27.13 7.40
C LEU A 85 2.17 -27.10 7.85
N ARG A 86 3.01 -27.84 7.13
CA ARG A 86 4.44 -27.88 7.39
C ARG A 86 5.08 -26.52 7.13
N LYS A 87 5.95 -26.08 8.04
CA LYS A 87 6.75 -24.88 7.86
C LYS A 87 7.76 -25.09 6.70
N LEU A 88 7.76 -24.15 5.75
CA LEU A 88 8.67 -24.11 4.61
C LEU A 88 9.84 -23.16 4.83
N ALA A 89 9.57 -21.99 5.43
CA ALA A 89 10.57 -20.96 5.68
C ALA A 89 10.16 -20.07 6.84
N ARG A 90 11.14 -19.35 7.42
CA ARG A 90 10.94 -18.31 8.42
C ARG A 90 11.91 -17.16 8.11
N VAL A 91 11.37 -15.95 8.01
CA VAL A 91 12.14 -14.72 7.93
C VAL A 91 12.00 -13.99 9.26
N PRO A 92 13.09 -13.83 10.04
CA PRO A 92 13.02 -13.16 11.33
C PRO A 92 12.66 -11.67 11.14
N LEU A 93 11.78 -11.18 12.02
CA LEU A 93 11.39 -9.78 12.15
C LEU A 93 11.59 -9.33 13.60
N GLY A 94 10.60 -8.75 14.25
CA GLY A 94 10.69 -8.29 15.63
C GLY A 94 11.94 -7.43 15.86
N GLN A 95 12.72 -7.74 16.89
CA GLN A 95 13.97 -7.04 17.19
C GLN A 95 15.03 -7.20 16.07
N ALA A 96 15.02 -8.31 15.32
CA ALA A 96 15.95 -8.52 14.21
C ALA A 96 15.73 -7.52 13.08
N ALA A 97 14.48 -7.06 12.83
CA ALA A 97 14.19 -6.03 11.85
C ALA A 97 14.76 -4.67 12.26
N ASP A 98 14.57 -4.28 13.53
CA ASP A 98 15.13 -3.04 14.07
C ASP A 98 16.65 -3.03 13.97
N THR A 99 17.31 -4.13 14.35
CA THR A 99 18.78 -4.26 14.30
C THR A 99 19.30 -4.23 12.87
N ARG A 100 18.65 -4.98 11.95
CA ARG A 100 19.15 -5.13 10.58
C ARG A 100 18.85 -3.92 9.71
N TRP A 101 17.64 -3.37 9.78
CA TRP A 101 17.16 -2.33 8.87
C TRP A 101 16.94 -0.97 9.54
N GLY A 102 17.12 -0.86 10.85
CA GLY A 102 17.04 0.40 11.61
C GLY A 102 15.61 0.92 11.80
N ALA A 103 14.59 0.10 11.55
CA ALA A 103 13.18 0.44 11.74
C ALA A 103 12.34 -0.84 11.90
N PRO A 104 11.19 -0.78 12.62
CA PRO A 104 10.36 -1.95 12.87
C PRO A 104 9.59 -2.37 11.60
N TYR A 105 9.31 -3.67 11.51
CA TYR A 105 8.24 -4.19 10.68
C TYR A 105 6.95 -4.21 11.49
N LEU A 106 5.86 -3.67 10.94
CA LEU A 106 4.58 -3.58 11.64
C LEU A 106 3.46 -4.20 10.83
N VAL A 107 2.47 -4.74 11.54
CA VAL A 107 1.16 -5.09 11.00
C VAL A 107 0.08 -4.36 11.78
N ALA A 108 -0.94 -3.86 11.10
CA ALA A 108 -1.99 -3.04 11.69
C ALA A 108 -3.29 -3.13 10.87
N HIS A 109 -4.37 -2.57 11.37
CA HIS A 109 -5.48 -2.21 10.51
C HIS A 109 -5.12 -1.00 9.64
N ARG A 110 -5.60 -0.98 8.41
CA ARG A 110 -5.44 0.19 7.52
C ARG A 110 -6.06 1.44 8.13
N ALA A 111 -7.17 1.28 8.88
CA ALA A 111 -7.81 2.34 9.64
C ALA A 111 -6.86 2.98 10.67
N ASP A 112 -6.08 2.16 11.38
CA ASP A 112 -5.15 2.67 12.39
C ASP A 112 -4.05 3.54 11.78
N LEU A 113 -3.48 3.09 10.64
CA LEU A 113 -2.51 3.89 9.91
C LEU A 113 -3.12 5.20 9.41
N GLN A 114 -4.31 5.15 8.85
CA GLN A 114 -5.01 6.33 8.36
C GLN A 114 -5.33 7.30 9.50
N SER A 115 -5.82 6.80 10.64
CA SER A 115 -6.07 7.61 11.84
C SER A 115 -4.80 8.26 12.38
N ALA A 116 -3.69 7.53 12.44
CA ALA A 116 -2.40 8.07 12.89
C ALA A 116 -1.89 9.20 11.96
N LEU A 117 -2.04 9.02 10.64
CA LEU A 117 -1.71 10.05 9.65
C LEU A 117 -2.64 11.26 9.79
N MET A 118 -3.95 11.06 9.92
CA MET A 118 -4.95 12.12 10.10
C MET A 118 -4.70 12.95 11.36
N GLN A 119 -4.43 12.31 12.49
CA GLN A 119 -4.08 13.01 13.73
C GLN A 119 -2.86 13.90 13.52
N ARG A 120 -1.84 13.39 12.84
CA ARG A 120 -0.64 14.20 12.56
C ARG A 120 -0.92 15.34 11.58
N VAL A 121 -1.77 15.13 10.57
CA VAL A 121 -2.22 16.16 9.63
C VAL A 121 -2.98 17.28 10.36
N SER A 122 -3.89 16.95 11.27
CA SER A 122 -4.67 17.94 12.02
C SER A 122 -3.83 18.86 12.93
N GLU A 123 -2.62 18.47 13.27
CA GLU A 123 -1.65 19.26 14.04
C GLU A 123 -0.82 20.22 13.16
N GLN A 124 -0.95 20.13 11.82
CA GLN A 124 -0.18 20.94 10.88
C GLN A 124 -1.00 22.12 10.38
N PRO A 125 -0.70 23.35 10.82
CA PRO A 125 -1.47 24.54 10.42
C PRO A 125 -1.33 24.87 8.92
N GLY A 126 -0.32 24.31 8.25
CA GLY A 126 -0.10 24.47 6.81
C GLY A 126 -0.94 23.54 5.93
N ILE A 127 -1.72 22.62 6.52
CA ILE A 127 -2.55 21.66 5.79
C ILE A 127 -4.02 21.98 6.00
N ASP A 128 -4.73 22.19 4.91
CA ASP A 128 -6.17 22.39 4.88
C ASP A 128 -6.82 21.17 4.19
N LEU A 129 -7.50 20.33 4.98
CA LEU A 129 -8.20 19.14 4.50
C LEU A 129 -9.68 19.46 4.28
N ILE A 130 -10.15 19.21 3.07
CA ILE A 130 -11.52 19.41 2.63
C ILE A 130 -12.13 18.04 2.31
N ALA A 131 -12.91 17.53 3.25
CA ALA A 131 -13.64 16.27 3.10
C ALA A 131 -14.96 16.47 2.34
N GLY A 132 -15.48 15.41 1.73
CA GLY A 132 -16.68 15.45 0.90
C GLY A 132 -16.49 16.14 -0.45
N ALA A 133 -15.27 16.49 -0.83
CA ALA A 133 -14.95 17.23 -2.04
C ALA A 133 -14.18 16.39 -3.05
N ARG A 134 -14.76 16.14 -4.21
CA ARG A 134 -14.15 15.39 -5.30
C ARG A 134 -13.54 16.34 -6.33
N VAL A 135 -12.30 16.10 -6.71
CA VAL A 135 -11.67 16.79 -7.86
C VAL A 135 -12.37 16.37 -9.14
N THR A 136 -12.94 17.35 -9.85
CA THR A 136 -13.78 17.16 -11.05
C THR A 136 -13.14 17.70 -12.30
N ASP A 137 -12.39 18.82 -12.20
CA ASP A 137 -11.70 19.42 -13.34
C ASP A 137 -10.31 19.90 -12.98
N ILE A 138 -9.42 19.89 -13.97
CA ILE A 138 -7.99 20.25 -13.84
C ILE A 138 -7.58 21.08 -15.06
N ALA A 139 -7.17 22.30 -14.80
CA ALA A 139 -6.53 23.16 -15.79
C ALA A 139 -5.06 23.36 -15.40
N ALA A 140 -4.14 23.06 -16.31
CA ALA A 140 -2.70 23.18 -16.07
C ALA A 140 -2.05 24.01 -17.16
N GLY A 141 -1.14 24.92 -16.77
CA GLY A 141 -0.47 25.84 -17.68
C GLY A 141 0.82 26.40 -17.11
N SER A 142 1.42 27.37 -17.77
CA SER A 142 2.72 27.98 -17.38
C SER A 142 2.69 28.68 -16.03
N LYS A 143 1.51 28.99 -15.48
CA LYS A 143 1.34 29.64 -14.17
C LYS A 143 1.05 28.66 -13.02
N GLY A 144 1.09 27.35 -13.28
CA GLY A 144 0.76 26.29 -12.33
C GLY A 144 -0.54 25.57 -12.70
N VAL A 145 -1.15 24.95 -11.71
CA VAL A 145 -2.38 24.14 -11.85
C VAL A 145 -3.54 24.82 -11.14
N THR A 146 -4.73 24.74 -11.75
CA THR A 146 -6.00 25.10 -11.14
C THR A 146 -6.87 23.86 -11.08
N VAL A 147 -7.45 23.60 -9.92
CA VAL A 147 -8.25 22.41 -9.64
C VAL A 147 -9.63 22.86 -9.22
N THR A 148 -10.66 22.30 -9.84
CA THR A 148 -12.04 22.44 -9.39
C THR A 148 -12.42 21.18 -8.60
N ALA A 149 -12.93 21.37 -7.39
CA ALA A 149 -13.44 20.31 -6.56
C ALA A 149 -14.89 20.61 -6.19
N SER A 150 -15.76 19.60 -6.35
CA SER A 150 -17.19 19.71 -6.06
C SER A 150 -17.53 19.00 -4.76
N ALA A 151 -18.20 19.76 -3.88
CA ALA A 151 -18.88 19.29 -2.67
C ALA A 151 -20.35 19.79 -2.70
N ASP A 152 -20.77 20.62 -1.75
CA ASP A 152 -22.04 21.37 -1.78
C ASP A 152 -21.98 22.62 -2.68
N GLY A 153 -20.96 22.75 -3.49
CA GLY A 153 -20.64 23.82 -4.44
C GLY A 153 -19.24 23.61 -5.01
N ASP A 154 -18.94 24.32 -6.08
CA ASP A 154 -17.61 24.23 -6.71
C ASP A 154 -16.61 25.11 -5.97
N THR A 155 -15.51 24.52 -5.53
CA THR A 155 -14.34 25.21 -4.98
C THR A 155 -13.22 25.17 -6.01
N VAL A 156 -12.65 26.31 -6.31
CA VAL A 156 -11.52 26.45 -7.26
C VAL A 156 -10.26 26.81 -6.49
N GLU A 157 -9.26 25.97 -6.57
CA GLU A 157 -7.96 26.18 -5.91
C GLU A 157 -6.83 26.17 -6.93
N ALA A 158 -5.87 27.08 -6.72
CA ALA A 158 -4.67 27.18 -7.55
C ALA A 158 -3.42 26.76 -6.76
N GLY A 159 -2.49 26.09 -7.42
CA GLY A 159 -1.22 25.68 -6.82
C GLY A 159 -0.09 25.59 -7.83
N CYS A 160 1.14 25.50 -7.33
CA CYS A 160 2.28 25.19 -8.19
C CYS A 160 2.31 23.73 -8.65
N LEU A 161 1.72 22.82 -7.88
CA LEU A 161 1.74 21.38 -8.12
C LEU A 161 0.38 20.77 -7.75
N LEU A 162 -0.13 19.86 -8.58
CA LEU A 162 -1.22 18.93 -8.26
C LEU A 162 -0.63 17.53 -8.05
N ILE A 163 -0.98 16.90 -6.94
CA ILE A 163 -0.65 15.51 -6.65
C ILE A 163 -1.90 14.66 -6.72
N GLY A 164 -1.98 13.75 -7.69
CA GLY A 164 -3.01 12.72 -7.78
C GLY A 164 -2.64 11.54 -6.88
N ALA A 165 -3.32 11.44 -5.72
CA ALA A 165 -3.17 10.38 -4.71
C ALA A 165 -4.50 9.64 -4.47
N ASP A 166 -5.38 9.68 -5.47
CA ASP A 166 -6.78 9.27 -5.45
C ASP A 166 -7.00 7.79 -5.83
N GLY A 167 -5.96 6.98 -5.68
CA GLY A 167 -6.01 5.52 -5.70
C GLY A 167 -6.13 4.91 -7.10
N VAL A 168 -6.47 3.62 -7.12
CA VAL A 168 -6.48 2.82 -8.36
C VAL A 168 -7.52 3.30 -9.38
N TRP A 169 -8.56 4.01 -8.93
CA TRP A 169 -9.62 4.61 -9.77
C TRP A 169 -9.43 6.12 -9.97
N SER A 170 -8.19 6.58 -9.96
CA SER A 170 -7.80 7.98 -10.00
C SER A 170 -8.52 8.78 -11.10
N SER A 171 -9.27 9.81 -10.67
CA SER A 171 -9.90 10.79 -11.55
C SER A 171 -8.86 11.73 -12.18
N VAL A 172 -7.81 12.07 -11.44
CA VAL A 172 -6.67 12.85 -11.96
C VAL A 172 -6.02 12.13 -13.14
N ARG A 173 -5.72 10.83 -12.97
CA ARG A 173 -5.17 10.02 -14.06
C ARG A 173 -6.12 9.91 -15.24
N GLU A 174 -7.42 9.74 -15.01
CA GLU A 174 -8.41 9.66 -16.09
C GLU A 174 -8.49 10.95 -16.90
N THR A 175 -8.40 12.10 -16.24
CA THR A 175 -8.34 13.39 -16.90
C THR A 175 -7.09 13.50 -17.77
N LEU A 176 -5.93 13.09 -17.27
CA LEU A 176 -4.69 13.06 -18.05
C LEU A 176 -4.79 12.08 -19.25
N ALA A 177 -5.41 10.92 -19.05
CA ALA A 177 -5.57 9.90 -20.08
C ALA A 177 -6.46 10.33 -21.28
N ARG A 178 -7.33 11.33 -21.09
CA ARG A 178 -8.12 11.91 -22.20
C ARG A 178 -7.25 12.68 -23.19
N ASN A 179 -6.14 13.24 -22.71
CA ASN A 179 -5.31 14.19 -23.47
C ASN A 179 -3.93 13.61 -23.87
N ALA A 180 -3.50 12.51 -23.25
CA ALA A 180 -2.17 11.94 -23.49
C ALA A 180 -2.16 10.41 -23.37
N ALA A 181 -1.64 9.74 -24.40
CA ALA A 181 -1.55 8.27 -24.49
C ALA A 181 -0.57 7.63 -23.48
N ASP A 182 0.21 8.44 -22.79
CA ASP A 182 1.14 7.98 -21.74
C ASP A 182 0.43 7.60 -20.45
N PHE A 183 -0.79 8.09 -20.25
CA PHE A 183 -1.63 7.75 -19.09
C PHE A 183 -2.69 6.74 -19.49
N ARG A 184 -2.86 5.69 -18.68
CA ARG A 184 -3.76 4.57 -18.95
C ARG A 184 -4.69 4.32 -17.78
N ARG A 185 -5.88 3.80 -18.08
CA ARG A 185 -6.82 3.32 -17.06
C ARG A 185 -6.27 2.09 -16.35
N SER A 186 -6.78 1.86 -15.13
CA SER A 186 -6.52 0.61 -14.42
C SER A 186 -7.11 -0.60 -15.18
N ARG A 187 -6.49 -1.76 -15.02
CA ARG A 187 -6.99 -3.01 -15.57
C ARG A 187 -7.10 -4.09 -14.50
N PHE A 188 -8.08 -4.96 -14.63
CA PHE A 188 -8.23 -6.13 -13.77
C PHE A 188 -7.06 -7.10 -13.98
N SER A 189 -6.49 -7.60 -12.87
CA SER A 189 -5.32 -8.49 -12.91
C SER A 189 -5.66 -9.95 -13.19
N GLY A 190 -6.95 -10.35 -13.13
CA GLY A 190 -7.39 -11.74 -13.15
C GLY A 190 -7.41 -12.40 -11.77
N GLU A 191 -7.30 -11.62 -10.70
CA GLU A 191 -7.20 -12.14 -9.34
C GLU A 191 -8.14 -11.41 -8.38
N LEU A 192 -8.63 -12.15 -7.39
CA LEU A 192 -9.45 -11.65 -6.28
C LEU A 192 -8.67 -11.72 -4.98
N ALA A 193 -8.83 -10.70 -4.15
CA ALA A 193 -8.42 -10.70 -2.75
C ALA A 193 -9.64 -10.87 -1.85
N TRP A 194 -9.69 -11.94 -1.10
CA TRP A 194 -10.69 -12.22 -0.08
C TRP A 194 -10.19 -11.72 1.25
N ARG A 195 -11.03 -11.05 2.01
CA ARG A 195 -10.63 -10.44 3.28
C ARG A 195 -11.64 -10.74 4.37
N ALA A 196 -11.12 -11.08 5.55
CA ALA A 196 -11.87 -11.19 6.77
C ALA A 196 -11.00 -10.71 7.95
N THR A 197 -11.65 -10.24 9.01
CA THR A 197 -11.02 -9.97 10.29
C THR A 197 -11.77 -10.74 11.35
N VAL A 198 -11.06 -11.47 12.19
CA VAL A 198 -11.65 -12.31 13.24
C VAL A 198 -11.06 -11.97 14.60
N ALA A 199 -11.86 -12.02 15.65
CA ALA A 199 -11.36 -11.85 17.02
C ALA A 199 -10.44 -13.00 17.40
N ALA A 200 -9.39 -12.74 18.17
CA ALA A 200 -8.42 -13.77 18.56
C ALA A 200 -9.03 -14.88 19.43
N ASP A 201 -10.03 -14.54 20.23
CA ASP A 201 -10.78 -15.46 21.11
C ASP A 201 -11.94 -16.18 20.40
N SER A 202 -12.25 -15.84 19.15
CA SER A 202 -13.27 -16.52 18.34
C SER A 202 -12.83 -17.93 17.93
N PRO A 203 -13.77 -18.80 17.48
CA PRO A 203 -13.41 -20.11 16.92
C PRO A 203 -12.38 -20.01 15.79
N ALA A 204 -12.53 -19.04 14.87
CA ALA A 204 -11.59 -18.81 13.80
C ALA A 204 -10.21 -18.38 14.33
N GLY A 205 -10.17 -17.49 15.34
CA GLY A 205 -8.92 -17.07 15.97
C GLY A 205 -8.19 -18.22 16.66
N GLN A 206 -8.91 -19.07 17.37
CA GLN A 206 -8.37 -20.28 18.02
C GLN A 206 -7.87 -21.30 16.99
N THR A 207 -8.63 -21.52 15.92
CA THR A 207 -8.20 -22.38 14.80
C THR A 207 -6.92 -21.84 14.17
N LEU A 208 -6.84 -20.53 13.92
CA LEU A 208 -5.62 -19.91 13.38
C LEU A 208 -4.44 -20.06 14.33
N ALA A 209 -4.61 -19.83 15.62
CA ALA A 209 -3.56 -19.99 16.61
C ALA A 209 -3.00 -21.43 16.64
N ALA A 210 -3.85 -22.43 16.42
CA ALA A 210 -3.44 -23.83 16.37
C ALA A 210 -2.65 -24.21 15.10
N ILE A 211 -2.97 -23.63 13.96
CA ILE A 211 -2.33 -23.99 12.66
C ILE A 211 -1.30 -22.96 12.19
N GLY A 212 -1.36 -21.75 12.68
CA GLY A 212 -0.51 -20.62 12.33
C GLY A 212 0.66 -20.44 13.28
N ALA A 213 1.08 -19.18 13.35
CA ALA A 213 1.97 -18.66 14.38
C ALA A 213 1.34 -17.32 14.80
N PRO A 214 0.70 -17.25 15.97
CA PRO A 214 -0.14 -16.10 16.35
C PRO A 214 0.64 -14.78 16.43
N ASP A 215 1.95 -14.86 16.69
CA ASP A 215 2.85 -13.69 16.77
C ASP A 215 3.52 -13.34 15.44
N CYS A 216 3.14 -14.00 14.34
CA CYS A 216 3.81 -13.90 13.07
C CYS A 216 2.86 -13.51 11.94
N VAL A 217 3.43 -13.05 10.84
CA VAL A 217 2.76 -13.08 9.54
C VAL A 217 2.89 -14.50 8.99
N THR A 218 1.79 -15.23 8.87
CA THR A 218 1.80 -16.60 8.33
C THR A 218 1.20 -16.61 6.93
N ALA A 219 1.93 -17.13 5.95
CA ALA A 219 1.46 -17.35 4.60
C ALA A 219 1.32 -18.86 4.32
N PHE A 220 0.11 -19.31 3.99
CA PHE A 220 -0.21 -20.67 3.60
C PHE A 220 -0.22 -20.77 2.07
N LEU A 221 0.69 -21.54 1.49
CA LEU A 221 0.96 -21.63 0.06
C LEU A 221 0.36 -22.88 -0.54
N TYR A 222 -0.38 -22.74 -1.66
CA TYR A 222 -1.00 -23.83 -2.38
C TYR A 222 -1.04 -23.56 -3.90
N PRO A 223 -1.08 -24.54 -4.78
CA PRO A 223 -1.24 -24.34 -6.22
C PRO A 223 -2.44 -23.45 -6.57
N GLY A 224 -2.18 -22.28 -7.18
CA GLY A 224 -3.23 -21.33 -7.58
C GLY A 224 -3.91 -20.55 -6.43
N PHE A 225 -3.47 -20.75 -5.18
CA PHE A 225 -4.05 -20.14 -3.98
C PHE A 225 -2.98 -19.81 -2.95
N HIS A 226 -3.17 -18.78 -2.17
CA HIS A 226 -2.48 -18.60 -0.90
C HIS A 226 -3.35 -17.78 0.05
N MET A 227 -3.11 -17.96 1.34
CA MET A 227 -3.73 -17.17 2.40
C MET A 227 -2.65 -16.58 3.29
N VAL A 228 -2.79 -15.31 3.64
CA VAL A 228 -1.91 -14.63 4.60
C VAL A 228 -2.74 -14.24 5.82
N ALA A 229 -2.24 -14.58 7.00
CA ALA A 229 -2.86 -14.25 8.28
C ALA A 229 -1.84 -13.58 9.19
N TYR A 230 -2.26 -12.56 9.93
CA TYR A 230 -1.41 -11.85 10.90
C TYR A 230 -2.24 -11.15 11.98
N PRO A 231 -1.67 -10.97 13.20
CA PRO A 231 -2.35 -10.26 14.27
C PRO A 231 -2.50 -8.77 13.95
N VAL A 232 -3.60 -8.17 14.41
CA VAL A 232 -3.88 -6.73 14.35
C VAL A 232 -4.48 -6.28 15.69
N SER A 233 -4.71 -4.99 15.89
CA SER A 233 -5.36 -4.45 17.11
C SER A 233 -4.69 -4.94 18.39
N ARG A 234 -3.36 -4.77 18.51
CA ARG A 234 -2.56 -5.27 19.65
C ARG A 234 -2.64 -6.79 19.87
N GLY A 235 -2.96 -7.56 18.82
CA GLY A 235 -3.10 -9.00 18.92
C GLY A 235 -4.49 -9.50 19.36
N THR A 236 -5.46 -8.61 19.56
CA THR A 236 -6.84 -8.99 19.92
C THR A 236 -7.65 -9.50 18.72
N ALA A 237 -7.15 -9.31 17.51
CA ALA A 237 -7.78 -9.80 16.29
C ALA A 237 -6.72 -10.28 15.27
N PHE A 238 -7.17 -11.05 14.29
CA PHE A 238 -6.38 -11.46 13.14
C PHE A 238 -6.99 -10.94 11.84
N ASN A 239 -6.14 -10.40 10.98
CA ASN A 239 -6.50 -10.14 9.60
C ASN A 239 -6.20 -11.38 8.75
N LEU A 240 -7.14 -11.76 7.92
CA LEU A 240 -7.03 -12.84 6.94
C LEU A 240 -7.18 -12.27 5.54
N ALA A 241 -6.25 -12.62 4.66
CA ALA A 241 -6.30 -12.25 3.24
C ALA A 241 -6.00 -13.49 2.39
N ALA A 242 -6.97 -13.94 1.61
CA ALA A 242 -6.78 -15.05 0.67
C ALA A 242 -6.80 -14.54 -0.77
N PHE A 243 -6.05 -15.19 -1.65
CA PHE A 243 -5.88 -14.78 -3.04
C PHE A 243 -6.16 -15.94 -3.97
N THR A 244 -7.07 -15.70 -4.92
CA THR A 244 -7.51 -16.70 -5.90
C THR A 244 -7.51 -16.07 -7.29
N LYS A 245 -7.48 -16.92 -8.31
CA LYS A 245 -7.93 -16.51 -9.65
C LYS A 245 -9.42 -16.20 -9.60
N GLY A 246 -9.89 -15.28 -10.39
CA GLY A 246 -11.30 -14.93 -10.46
C GLY A 246 -11.67 -14.22 -11.74
N GLU A 247 -12.97 -14.16 -12.01
CA GLU A 247 -13.53 -13.37 -13.08
C GLU A 247 -13.73 -11.92 -12.64
N ARG A 248 -13.86 -11.00 -13.60
CA ARG A 248 -14.12 -9.60 -13.33
C ARG A 248 -15.47 -9.43 -12.62
N ILE A 249 -15.45 -9.08 -11.36
CA ILE A 249 -16.63 -8.62 -10.64
C ILE A 249 -16.90 -7.18 -11.07
N ALA A 250 -18.19 -6.77 -11.13
CA ALA A 250 -18.57 -5.41 -11.48
C ALA A 250 -17.78 -4.35 -10.65
N GLU A 251 -17.48 -3.23 -11.27
CA GLU A 251 -16.68 -2.15 -10.66
C GLU A 251 -17.37 -1.65 -9.38
N GLY A 252 -16.77 -2.00 -8.24
CA GLY A 252 -17.22 -1.63 -6.90
C GLY A 252 -16.17 -2.04 -5.88
N TRP A 253 -16.12 -1.31 -4.77
CA TRP A 253 -15.10 -1.50 -3.72
C TRP A 253 -15.24 -2.82 -2.97
N SER A 254 -16.40 -3.43 -2.96
CA SER A 254 -16.62 -4.78 -2.42
C SER A 254 -17.87 -5.39 -3.04
N GLY A 255 -17.77 -6.61 -3.50
CA GLY A 255 -18.90 -7.43 -3.88
C GLY A 255 -19.00 -8.64 -2.94
N TYR A 256 -20.19 -9.11 -2.66
CA TYR A 256 -20.35 -10.47 -2.13
C TYR A 256 -19.95 -11.42 -3.27
N ALA A 257 -18.70 -11.89 -3.24
CA ALA A 257 -18.32 -12.98 -4.11
C ALA A 257 -18.89 -14.27 -3.52
N ASP A 258 -19.25 -15.19 -4.40
CA ASP A 258 -19.75 -16.49 -3.99
C ASP A 258 -18.71 -17.23 -3.12
N PRO A 259 -19.00 -17.53 -1.83
CA PRO A 259 -18.11 -18.27 -0.96
C PRO A 259 -17.67 -19.62 -1.54
N ALA A 260 -18.46 -20.23 -2.43
CA ALA A 260 -18.12 -21.44 -3.13
C ALA A 260 -16.86 -21.31 -3.99
N SER A 261 -16.56 -20.10 -4.50
CA SER A 261 -15.33 -19.83 -5.25
C SER A 261 -14.09 -19.95 -4.37
N LEU A 262 -14.13 -19.41 -3.14
CA LEU A 262 -13.04 -19.55 -2.16
C LEU A 262 -12.89 -21.01 -1.73
N ALA A 263 -13.98 -21.68 -1.38
CA ALA A 263 -13.99 -23.09 -0.99
C ALA A 263 -13.44 -23.98 -2.12
N SER A 264 -13.78 -23.68 -3.37
CA SER A 264 -13.24 -24.40 -4.53
C SER A 264 -11.71 -24.24 -4.67
N ALA A 265 -11.19 -23.02 -4.49
CA ALA A 265 -9.75 -22.75 -4.54
C ALA A 265 -8.98 -23.44 -3.40
N MET A 266 -9.65 -23.73 -2.29
CA MET A 266 -9.08 -24.41 -1.12
C MET A 266 -9.18 -25.94 -1.17
N ARG A 267 -9.74 -26.53 -2.21
CA ARG A 267 -9.81 -27.99 -2.34
C ARG A 267 -8.43 -28.63 -2.29
N GLY A 268 -8.22 -29.59 -1.37
CA GLY A 268 -6.93 -30.23 -1.16
C GLY A 268 -5.99 -29.50 -0.18
N THR A 269 -6.39 -28.39 0.40
CA THR A 269 -5.69 -27.82 1.56
C THR A 269 -6.05 -28.60 2.84
N ALA A 270 -5.29 -28.37 3.91
CA ALA A 270 -5.52 -29.02 5.20
C ALA A 270 -6.94 -28.75 5.72
N PRO A 271 -7.64 -29.76 6.29
CA PRO A 271 -9.00 -29.59 6.83
C PRO A 271 -9.13 -28.47 7.85
N ALA A 272 -8.08 -28.24 8.65
CA ALA A 272 -8.06 -27.15 9.62
C ALA A 272 -8.02 -25.76 8.96
N LEU A 273 -7.39 -25.62 7.78
CA LEU A 273 -7.39 -24.38 7.02
C LEU A 273 -8.75 -24.10 6.37
N VAL A 274 -9.43 -25.16 5.89
CA VAL A 274 -10.80 -25.05 5.37
C VAL A 274 -11.76 -24.67 6.51
N ARG A 275 -11.61 -25.28 7.69
CA ARG A 275 -12.40 -24.92 8.88
C ARG A 275 -12.20 -23.45 9.25
N LEU A 276 -10.95 -22.97 9.31
CA LEU A 276 -10.64 -21.55 9.54
C LEU A 276 -11.39 -20.65 8.55
N ALA A 277 -11.36 -20.98 7.26
CA ALA A 277 -12.03 -20.17 6.25
C ALA A 277 -13.56 -20.13 6.43
N ASN A 278 -14.17 -21.22 6.84
CA ASN A 278 -15.61 -21.27 7.13
C ASN A 278 -15.97 -20.49 8.41
N GLU A 279 -15.18 -20.62 9.47
CA GLU A 279 -15.37 -19.91 10.74
C GLU A 279 -15.13 -18.40 10.61
N ALA A 280 -14.31 -17.98 9.65
CA ALA A 280 -13.99 -16.57 9.40
C ALA A 280 -15.02 -15.85 8.52
N ALA A 281 -16.05 -16.55 8.02
CA ALA A 281 -17.11 -15.91 7.23
C ALA A 281 -17.88 -14.85 8.05
N PRO A 282 -18.38 -13.76 7.43
CA PRO A 282 -18.41 -13.53 5.99
C PRO A 282 -17.09 -12.94 5.44
N TRP A 283 -16.76 -13.34 4.22
CA TRP A 283 -15.62 -12.78 3.46
C TRP A 283 -16.08 -11.68 2.53
N THR A 284 -15.28 -10.64 2.41
CA THR A 284 -15.41 -9.65 1.34
C THR A 284 -14.42 -9.93 0.22
N ALA A 285 -14.86 -9.89 -1.03
CA ALA A 285 -13.98 -10.09 -2.18
C ALA A 285 -13.75 -8.79 -2.93
N TRP A 286 -12.51 -8.58 -3.32
CA TRP A 286 -12.01 -7.37 -3.95
C TRP A 286 -11.28 -7.73 -5.24
N PRO A 287 -11.75 -7.23 -6.41
CA PRO A 287 -11.00 -7.40 -7.65
C PRO A 287 -9.69 -6.63 -7.56
N ILE A 288 -8.58 -7.32 -7.84
CA ILE A 288 -7.26 -6.69 -7.85
C ILE A 288 -7.08 -6.00 -9.20
N HIS A 289 -6.95 -4.69 -9.17
CA HIS A 289 -6.61 -3.88 -10.33
C HIS A 289 -5.15 -3.44 -10.29
N ILE A 290 -4.56 -3.31 -11.48
CA ILE A 290 -3.19 -2.84 -11.65
C ILE A 290 -3.15 -1.64 -12.58
N VAL A 291 -2.14 -0.81 -12.40
CA VAL A 291 -1.92 0.42 -13.14
C VAL A 291 -0.49 0.41 -13.68
N GLU A 292 -0.35 0.51 -14.99
CA GLU A 292 0.94 0.54 -15.68
C GLU A 292 1.00 1.78 -16.56
N GLN A 293 1.65 2.83 -16.06
CA GLN A 293 1.79 4.12 -16.74
C GLN A 293 3.14 4.24 -17.45
N ARG A 294 3.15 4.95 -18.58
CA ARG A 294 4.39 5.35 -19.24
C ARG A 294 5.04 6.56 -18.59
N ARG A 295 4.22 7.43 -18.01
CA ARG A 295 4.64 8.63 -17.26
C ARG A 295 3.80 8.77 -15.98
N TRP A 296 4.38 9.37 -14.95
CA TRP A 296 3.71 9.69 -13.70
C TRP A 296 3.58 11.19 -13.49
N THR A 297 4.30 11.98 -14.27
CA THR A 297 4.35 13.44 -14.17
C THR A 297 4.04 14.12 -15.49
N THR A 298 3.64 15.39 -15.41
CA THR A 298 3.51 16.28 -16.58
C THR A 298 4.39 17.51 -16.41
N PRO A 299 4.88 18.12 -17.52
CA PRO A 299 5.65 19.37 -17.47
C PRO A 299 4.90 20.53 -16.78
N GLN A 300 3.57 20.48 -16.80
CA GLN A 300 2.71 21.53 -16.25
C GLN A 300 2.48 21.41 -14.73
N GLY A 301 3.20 20.55 -14.02
CA GLY A 301 3.11 20.45 -12.57
C GLY A 301 1.99 19.52 -12.06
N ILE A 302 1.78 18.37 -12.72
CA ILE A 302 0.92 17.31 -12.16
C ILE A 302 1.78 16.07 -11.90
N ALA A 303 1.64 15.45 -10.73
CA ALA A 303 2.30 14.20 -10.36
C ALA A 303 1.29 13.18 -9.83
N LEU A 304 1.36 11.93 -10.29
CA LEU A 304 0.63 10.79 -9.73
C LEU A 304 1.54 10.03 -8.76
N ILE A 305 1.00 9.59 -7.62
CA ILE A 305 1.71 8.81 -6.60
C ILE A 305 0.89 7.60 -6.13
N GLY A 306 1.58 6.58 -5.60
CA GLY A 306 0.94 5.39 -5.07
C GLY A 306 0.08 4.68 -6.12
N ASP A 307 -1.08 4.17 -5.70
CA ASP A 307 -1.97 3.40 -6.59
C ASP A 307 -2.50 4.20 -7.79
N ALA A 308 -2.52 5.53 -7.72
CA ALA A 308 -2.87 6.37 -8.86
C ALA A 308 -1.83 6.27 -9.98
N ALA A 309 -0.56 6.08 -9.64
CA ALA A 309 0.56 5.95 -10.58
C ALA A 309 0.84 4.50 -10.97
N HIS A 310 0.81 3.56 -10.01
CA HIS A 310 1.41 2.23 -10.17
C HIS A 310 0.78 1.15 -9.28
N ALA A 311 -0.55 1.12 -9.15
CA ALA A 311 -1.21 0.04 -8.42
C ALA A 311 -0.68 -1.32 -8.88
N MET A 312 -0.25 -2.15 -7.95
CA MET A 312 0.37 -3.45 -8.21
C MET A 312 -0.33 -4.57 -7.47
N THR A 313 -0.09 -5.80 -7.89
CA THR A 313 -0.58 -6.97 -7.16
C THR A 313 0.04 -7.06 -5.76
N PRO A 314 -0.70 -7.51 -4.72
CA PRO A 314 -0.27 -7.42 -3.33
C PRO A 314 0.77 -8.45 -2.88
N PHE A 315 1.32 -9.26 -3.80
CA PHE A 315 2.22 -10.38 -3.47
C PHE A 315 3.59 -9.98 -2.90
N ALA A 316 3.95 -8.70 -2.95
CA ALA A 316 5.13 -8.16 -2.26
C ALA A 316 4.78 -7.48 -0.94
N ALA A 317 3.49 -7.27 -0.62
CA ALA A 317 3.00 -6.48 0.51
C ALA A 317 3.61 -5.07 0.59
N GLN A 318 3.83 -4.39 -0.56
CA GLN A 318 4.56 -3.13 -0.66
C GLN A 318 3.75 -1.95 -1.19
N GLY A 319 2.47 -2.09 -1.51
CA GLY A 319 1.70 -0.99 -2.10
C GLY A 319 1.72 0.28 -1.26
N ALA A 320 1.40 0.17 0.03
CA ALA A 320 1.46 1.31 0.95
C ALA A 320 2.89 1.82 1.17
N ALA A 321 3.89 0.94 1.24
CA ALA A 321 5.28 1.35 1.39
C ALA A 321 5.76 2.17 0.18
N MET A 322 5.41 1.75 -1.04
CA MET A 322 5.73 2.52 -2.25
C MET A 322 5.04 3.88 -2.27
N ALA A 323 3.77 3.95 -1.87
CA ALA A 323 3.04 5.22 -1.76
C ALA A 323 3.67 6.18 -0.73
N ILE A 324 4.13 5.66 0.42
CA ILE A 324 4.83 6.44 1.44
C ILE A 324 6.20 6.91 0.92
N GLU A 325 6.97 6.03 0.25
CA GLU A 325 8.23 6.39 -0.38
C GLU A 325 8.04 7.46 -1.46
N ASP A 326 7.01 7.33 -2.33
CA ASP A 326 6.72 8.31 -3.38
C ASP A 326 6.46 9.68 -2.79
N ALA A 327 5.58 9.76 -1.80
CA ALA A 327 5.18 11.00 -1.16
C ALA A 327 6.37 11.74 -0.52
N ALA A 328 7.17 11.02 0.25
CA ALA A 328 8.32 11.61 0.94
C ALA A 328 9.41 12.08 -0.04
N THR A 329 9.70 11.26 -1.07
CA THR A 329 10.72 11.61 -2.07
C THR A 329 10.25 12.72 -3.00
N LEU A 330 8.98 12.73 -3.43
CA LEU A 330 8.45 13.81 -4.26
C LEU A 330 8.62 15.16 -3.56
N ALA A 331 8.24 15.24 -2.28
CA ALA A 331 8.42 16.45 -1.51
C ALA A 331 9.89 16.87 -1.40
N GLY A 332 10.84 15.93 -1.26
CA GLY A 332 12.28 16.19 -1.25
C GLY A 332 12.77 16.77 -2.58
N PHE A 333 12.45 16.13 -3.71
CA PHE A 333 12.87 16.61 -5.04
C PHE A 333 12.32 18.00 -5.38
N VAL A 334 11.03 18.23 -5.09
CA VAL A 334 10.39 19.53 -5.34
C VAL A 334 10.97 20.63 -4.45
N ALA A 335 11.25 20.33 -3.18
CA ALA A 335 11.85 21.32 -2.28
C ALA A 335 13.31 21.66 -2.63
N ALA A 336 14.07 20.71 -3.16
CA ALA A 336 15.45 20.91 -3.57
C ALA A 336 15.59 21.74 -4.85
N SER A 337 14.56 21.85 -5.69
CA SER A 337 14.60 22.53 -6.98
C SER A 337 13.39 23.45 -7.19
N THR A 338 13.26 24.46 -6.32
CA THR A 338 12.10 25.36 -6.33
C THR A 338 11.98 26.26 -7.59
N ALA A 339 13.07 26.46 -8.32
CA ALA A 339 13.10 27.26 -9.55
C ALA A 339 12.76 26.44 -10.81
N ASP A 340 12.87 25.11 -10.75
CA ASP A 340 12.65 24.19 -11.88
C ASP A 340 11.78 23.01 -11.43
N LEU A 341 10.47 23.23 -11.39
CA LEU A 341 9.51 22.20 -11.00
C LEU A 341 9.46 21.05 -12.03
N GLU A 342 9.53 21.35 -13.32
CA GLU A 342 9.51 20.34 -14.38
C GLU A 342 10.71 19.39 -14.26
N GLY A 343 11.91 19.93 -14.11
CA GLY A 343 13.12 19.14 -13.88
C GLY A 343 13.07 18.32 -12.59
N ALA A 344 12.54 18.89 -11.49
CA ALA A 344 12.34 18.18 -10.23
C ALA A 344 11.40 16.98 -10.38
N LEU A 345 10.27 17.15 -11.06
CA LEU A 345 9.30 16.08 -11.31
C LEU A 345 9.87 14.98 -12.20
N ALA A 346 10.59 15.36 -13.27
CA ALA A 346 11.24 14.41 -14.16
C ALA A 346 12.33 13.60 -13.43
N ALA A 347 13.16 14.25 -12.63
CA ALA A 347 14.21 13.61 -11.83
C ALA A 347 13.61 12.64 -10.77
N TRP A 348 12.54 13.07 -10.10
CA TRP A 348 11.81 12.21 -9.17
C TRP A 348 11.24 10.97 -9.88
N GLU A 349 10.56 11.14 -10.99
CA GLU A 349 10.00 10.02 -11.75
C GLU A 349 11.11 9.05 -12.21
N GLN A 350 12.23 9.58 -12.70
CA GLN A 350 13.38 8.79 -13.10
C GLN A 350 13.97 7.97 -11.95
N ALA A 351 14.02 8.52 -10.75
CA ALA A 351 14.52 7.83 -9.55
C ALA A 351 13.53 6.75 -9.05
N ARG A 352 12.21 7.04 -9.09
CA ARG A 352 11.19 6.17 -8.49
C ARG A 352 10.79 4.98 -9.37
N ARG A 353 10.70 5.15 -10.68
CA ARG A 353 10.22 4.11 -11.59
C ARG A 353 11.02 2.80 -11.52
N PRO A 354 12.38 2.80 -11.52
CA PRO A 354 13.14 1.55 -11.39
C PRO A 354 12.87 0.84 -10.06
N ARG A 355 12.72 1.61 -8.97
CA ARG A 355 12.42 1.08 -7.62
C ARG A 355 11.08 0.36 -7.60
N VAL A 356 10.02 1.01 -8.06
CA VAL A 356 8.68 0.44 -8.13
C VAL A 356 8.63 -0.77 -9.07
N ALA A 357 9.30 -0.70 -10.23
CA ALA A 357 9.40 -1.83 -11.16
C ALA A 357 10.11 -3.05 -10.54
N GLN A 358 11.14 -2.82 -9.72
CA GLN A 358 11.84 -3.90 -8.99
C GLN A 358 10.91 -4.55 -7.96
N VAL A 359 10.13 -3.75 -7.22
CA VAL A 359 9.14 -4.25 -6.26
C VAL A 359 8.02 -5.04 -6.95
N ALA A 360 7.49 -4.53 -8.07
CA ALA A 360 6.48 -5.23 -8.86
C ALA A 360 6.99 -6.58 -9.39
N ARG A 361 8.24 -6.62 -9.90
CA ARG A 361 8.90 -7.89 -10.30
C ARG A 361 9.04 -8.85 -9.13
N ARG A 362 9.41 -8.38 -7.93
CA ARG A 362 9.43 -9.24 -6.74
C ARG A 362 8.05 -9.82 -6.44
N GLY A 363 6.99 -9.01 -6.53
CA GLY A 363 5.61 -9.49 -6.40
C GLY A 363 5.26 -10.58 -7.42
N ALA A 364 5.63 -10.40 -8.68
CA ALA A 364 5.41 -11.39 -9.72
C ALA A 364 6.15 -12.72 -9.45
N VAL A 365 7.40 -12.65 -8.99
CA VAL A 365 8.18 -13.84 -8.58
C VAL A 365 7.54 -14.53 -7.38
N ASN A 366 7.11 -13.78 -6.37
CA ASN A 366 6.41 -14.34 -5.21
C ASN A 366 5.11 -15.05 -5.65
N ARG A 367 4.33 -14.44 -6.53
CA ARG A 367 3.12 -15.05 -7.08
C ARG A 367 3.41 -16.40 -7.72
N LEU A 368 4.41 -16.47 -8.60
CA LEU A 368 4.81 -17.72 -9.27
C LEU A 368 5.26 -18.77 -8.24
N ALA A 369 6.07 -18.39 -7.27
CA ALA A 369 6.56 -19.29 -6.24
C ALA A 369 5.45 -19.78 -5.30
N TRP A 370 4.55 -18.89 -4.88
CA TRP A 370 3.52 -19.20 -3.89
C TRP A 370 2.39 -20.05 -4.49
N HIS A 371 2.09 -19.87 -5.78
CA HIS A 371 1.08 -20.62 -6.51
C HIS A 371 1.66 -21.81 -7.30
N ALA A 372 2.93 -22.15 -7.09
CA ALA A 372 3.60 -23.23 -7.79
C ALA A 372 2.96 -24.59 -7.50
N ALA A 373 2.93 -25.45 -8.52
CA ALA A 373 2.41 -26.81 -8.47
C ALA A 373 3.47 -27.83 -8.91
N GLY A 374 3.29 -29.10 -8.58
CA GLY A 374 4.10 -30.22 -9.04
C GLY A 374 5.61 -30.03 -8.81
N PRO A 375 6.48 -30.31 -9.80
CA PRO A 375 7.92 -30.22 -9.65
C PRO A 375 8.43 -28.84 -9.25
N VAL A 376 7.77 -27.75 -9.70
CA VAL A 376 8.14 -26.37 -9.35
C VAL A 376 7.89 -26.11 -7.86
N ALA A 377 6.80 -26.60 -7.29
CA ALA A 377 6.53 -26.52 -5.86
C ALA A 377 7.58 -27.31 -5.05
N MET A 378 7.99 -28.49 -5.53
CA MET A 378 9.04 -29.29 -4.90
C MET A 378 10.39 -28.56 -4.91
N ALA A 379 10.78 -27.99 -6.04
CA ALA A 379 12.01 -27.22 -6.18
C ALA A 379 12.01 -25.99 -5.25
N ARG A 380 10.88 -25.25 -5.20
CA ARG A 380 10.68 -24.14 -4.23
C ARG A 380 10.84 -24.60 -2.80
N ASN A 381 10.22 -25.71 -2.42
CA ASN A 381 10.26 -26.22 -1.05
C ASN A 381 11.71 -26.62 -0.67
N LEU A 382 12.42 -27.28 -1.59
CA LEU A 382 13.83 -27.64 -1.39
C LEU A 382 14.72 -26.38 -1.25
N PHE A 383 14.55 -25.41 -2.15
CA PHE A 383 15.26 -24.14 -2.09
C PHE A 383 15.07 -23.44 -0.74
N LEU A 384 13.81 -23.34 -0.28
CA LEU A 384 13.47 -22.70 1.00
C LEU A 384 14.06 -23.47 2.19
N ALA A 385 14.05 -24.80 2.15
CA ALA A 385 14.62 -25.65 3.20
C ALA A 385 16.15 -25.53 3.32
N MET A 386 16.83 -25.21 2.21
CA MET A 386 18.30 -25.04 2.19
C MET A 386 18.76 -23.64 2.62
N ARG A 387 17.84 -22.67 2.77
CA ARG A 387 18.14 -21.28 3.13
C ARG A 387 18.00 -21.07 4.63
N SER A 388 19.04 -20.53 5.26
CA SER A 388 18.89 -20.09 6.65
C SER A 388 17.97 -18.87 6.78
N PRO A 389 17.33 -18.65 7.93
CA PRO A 389 16.51 -17.46 8.19
C PRO A 389 17.26 -16.15 7.92
N GLU A 390 18.54 -16.07 8.25
CA GLU A 390 19.39 -14.89 8.06
C GLU A 390 19.64 -14.59 6.57
N LYS A 391 19.85 -15.66 5.76
CA LYS A 391 19.98 -15.51 4.29
C LYS A 391 18.67 -15.04 3.65
N LEU A 392 17.52 -15.54 4.11
CA LEU A 392 16.22 -15.08 3.65
C LEU A 392 15.96 -13.62 4.04
N ALA A 393 16.41 -13.19 5.21
CA ALA A 393 16.35 -11.77 5.60
C ALA A 393 17.29 -10.93 4.73
N ALA A 394 18.50 -11.40 4.43
CA ALA A 394 19.45 -10.70 3.58
C ALA A 394 18.92 -10.47 2.16
N ASP A 395 18.13 -11.39 1.62
CA ASP A 395 17.48 -11.24 0.31
C ASP A 395 16.46 -10.07 0.28
N LEU A 396 16.13 -9.47 1.43
CA LEU A 396 15.22 -8.35 1.57
C LEU A 396 15.95 -7.02 1.88
N ASP A 397 17.28 -7.00 2.00
CA ASP A 397 18.04 -5.79 2.35
C ASP A 397 17.84 -4.65 1.35
N TRP A 398 17.82 -4.95 0.06
CA TRP A 398 17.55 -3.96 -0.98
C TRP A 398 16.17 -3.33 -0.86
N LEU A 399 15.20 -4.04 -0.27
CA LEU A 399 13.81 -3.62 -0.11
C LEU A 399 13.61 -2.88 1.21
N TYR A 400 13.92 -3.53 2.32
CA TYR A 400 13.64 -3.03 3.68
C TYR A 400 14.71 -2.05 4.18
N GLY A 401 15.96 -2.20 3.71
CA GLY A 401 17.06 -1.29 4.01
C GLY A 401 17.05 0.00 3.20
N TRP A 402 16.16 0.12 2.19
CA TRP A 402 16.09 1.31 1.36
C TRP A 402 15.77 2.56 2.19
N ARG A 403 16.42 3.68 1.86
CA ARG A 403 16.23 4.99 2.47
C ARG A 403 15.90 6.00 1.38
N ALA A 404 14.99 6.91 1.64
CA ALA A 404 14.89 8.13 0.86
C ALA A 404 16.27 8.81 0.87
N LEU A 405 16.69 9.40 -0.24
CA LEU A 405 17.93 10.17 -0.27
C LEU A 405 17.83 11.20 0.86
N ASP A 406 18.76 11.12 1.82
CA ASP A 406 18.86 12.09 2.90
C ASP A 406 19.10 13.47 2.27
N ASP A 407 18.45 14.50 2.76
CA ASP A 407 18.57 15.91 2.31
C ASP A 407 20.03 16.47 2.38
N GLY A 408 21.01 15.63 2.59
CA GLY A 408 22.43 15.95 2.79
C GLY A 408 23.45 15.21 1.92
N ALA A 409 23.04 14.26 1.10
CA ALA A 409 23.98 13.59 0.17
C ALA A 409 23.94 14.30 -1.20
N ARG A 410 24.65 15.42 -1.28
CA ARG A 410 25.11 16.06 -2.52
C ARG A 410 26.45 15.48 -2.95
#